data_4ce3d66b754e170cbdcdb7ba734ecda7
#
_entry.id   4ce3d66b754e170cbdcdb7ba734ecda7
#
_cell.length_a   1.000
_cell.length_b   1.000
_cell.length_c   1.000
_cell.angle_alpha   90.00
_cell.angle_beta   90.00
_cell.angle_gamma   90.00
#
_symmetry.space_group_name_H-M   'P 1'
#
loop_
_entity.id
_entity.type
_entity.pdbx_description
1 polymer ?
#
loop_
_entity_poly.entity_id
_entity_poly.type
_entity_poly.pdbx_seq_one_letter_code
_entity_poly.pdbx_strand_id
1 'polypeptide(L)'
;LQEKRFSRVGGEKPIDVDLRFISTTNRTIKKLVADSAFREDLYYRIKVLELEIPPLRQRREDIPELIKLFLERYANQSMRFSLEAMDALVKYPYPGNVRELEHIVQRAITFSRGQLIALSDLPEEIRHHQAATLGSLPDNLEAMEKEMLLDALEKNHWVQTRAAAFLGISERVLRYKMKKHDLKNVAPTKNSSHNST
;
A
#
# COMPACT_ATOMS: atom_id res chain seq x y z
N LEU A 1 25.61 31.02 -5.75
CA LEU A 1 25.26 30.22 -4.57
C LEU A 1 26.41 30.13 -3.56
N GLN A 2 27.64 29.90 -4.01
CA GLN A 2 28.82 29.74 -3.12
C GLN A 2 29.29 31.04 -2.44
N GLU A 3 29.22 32.15 -3.14
CA GLU A 3 29.76 33.41 -2.63
C GLU A 3 28.80 34.17 -1.71
N LYS A 4 27.56 33.66 -1.50
CA LYS A 4 26.53 34.28 -0.67
C LYS A 4 26.31 35.75 -0.96
N ARG A 5 26.50 36.18 -2.23
CA ARG A 5 26.29 37.56 -2.70
C ARG A 5 25.58 37.57 -4.06
N PHE A 6 24.81 38.60 -4.28
CA PHE A 6 24.16 38.86 -5.57
C PHE A 6 24.13 40.36 -5.88
N SER A 7 24.04 40.69 -7.16
CA SER A 7 23.78 42.06 -7.61
C SER A 7 22.34 42.17 -8.10
N ARG A 8 21.70 43.30 -7.86
CA ARG A 8 20.40 43.60 -8.47
C ARG A 8 20.55 43.70 -9.98
N VAL A 9 19.52 43.33 -10.72
CA VAL A 9 19.52 43.54 -12.19
C VAL A 9 19.66 45.06 -12.47
N GLY A 10 20.72 45.46 -13.20
CA GLY A 10 21.05 46.86 -13.45
C GLY A 10 21.76 47.57 -12.31
N GLY A 11 22.11 46.91 -11.23
CA GLY A 11 22.87 47.48 -10.11
C GLY A 11 24.34 47.02 -10.10
N GLU A 12 25.26 47.92 -9.76
CA GLU A 12 26.71 47.63 -9.70
C GLU A 12 27.18 47.11 -8.32
N LYS A 13 26.40 47.34 -7.26
CA LYS A 13 26.85 47.00 -5.90
C LYS A 13 26.43 45.57 -5.53
N PRO A 14 27.38 44.67 -5.17
CA PRO A 14 27.07 43.36 -4.62
C PRO A 14 26.45 43.50 -3.22
N ILE A 15 25.46 42.66 -2.95
CA ILE A 15 24.78 42.57 -1.67
C ILE A 15 25.17 41.21 -1.06
N ASP A 16 25.79 41.22 0.10
CA ASP A 16 26.08 40.03 0.86
C ASP A 16 24.81 39.52 1.58
N VAL A 17 24.57 38.22 1.54
CA VAL A 17 23.38 37.61 2.15
C VAL A 17 23.78 36.32 2.89
N ASP A 18 23.24 36.16 4.08
CA ASP A 18 23.34 34.88 4.77
C ASP A 18 22.08 34.05 4.51
N LEU A 19 22.21 33.05 3.65
CA LEU A 19 21.09 32.22 3.19
C LEU A 19 21.40 30.75 3.37
N ARG A 20 20.37 30.00 3.77
CA ARG A 20 20.33 28.53 3.69
C ARG A 20 19.47 28.12 2.50
N PHE A 21 20.05 27.39 1.56
CA PHE A 21 19.35 26.89 0.39
C PHE A 21 18.79 25.50 0.67
N ILE A 22 17.50 25.33 0.41
CA ILE A 22 16.82 24.03 0.41
C ILE A 22 16.15 23.90 -0.96
N SER A 23 16.55 22.88 -1.72
CA SER A 23 15.99 22.60 -3.05
C SER A 23 15.21 21.30 -3.00
N THR A 24 14.03 21.27 -3.60
CA THR A 24 13.20 20.07 -3.67
C THR A 24 12.84 19.75 -5.11
N THR A 25 12.72 18.49 -5.44
CA THR A 25 12.28 18.02 -6.74
C THR A 25 11.61 16.66 -6.61
N ASN A 26 10.66 16.38 -7.50
CA ASN A 26 10.06 15.05 -7.67
C ASN A 26 10.65 14.30 -8.88
N ARG A 27 11.70 14.84 -9.51
CA ARG A 27 12.36 14.25 -10.68
C ARG A 27 13.75 13.74 -10.32
N THR A 28 14.18 12.69 -11.01
CA THR A 28 15.55 12.18 -10.92
C THR A 28 16.50 13.14 -11.63
N ILE A 29 17.11 14.08 -10.87
CA ILE A 29 17.98 15.15 -11.44
C ILE A 29 19.15 14.55 -12.21
N LYS A 30 19.74 13.44 -11.76
CA LYS A 30 20.81 12.72 -12.49
C LYS A 30 20.44 12.42 -13.93
N LYS A 31 19.17 11.98 -14.16
CA LYS A 31 18.67 11.72 -15.50
C LYS A 31 18.53 13.01 -16.31
N LEU A 32 18.04 14.09 -15.68
CA LEU A 32 17.92 15.39 -16.35
C LEU A 32 19.29 15.98 -16.75
N VAL A 33 20.34 15.74 -15.96
CA VAL A 33 21.71 16.12 -16.31
C VAL A 33 22.20 15.30 -17.50
N ALA A 34 22.00 13.97 -17.48
CA ALA A 34 22.38 13.10 -18.60
C ALA A 34 21.66 13.48 -19.90
N ASP A 35 20.41 13.87 -19.82
CA ASP A 35 19.58 14.32 -20.95
C ASP A 35 19.84 15.81 -21.33
N SER A 36 20.86 16.46 -20.75
CA SER A 36 21.19 17.90 -20.93
C SER A 36 20.03 18.87 -20.61
N ALA A 37 18.99 18.39 -19.91
CA ALA A 37 17.84 19.19 -19.48
C ALA A 37 18.07 19.92 -18.15
N PHE A 38 19.18 19.65 -17.47
CA PHE A 38 19.62 20.33 -16.25
C PHE A 38 21.14 20.52 -16.26
N ARG A 39 21.60 21.71 -15.89
CA ARG A 39 23.04 22.03 -15.92
C ARG A 39 23.80 21.22 -14.87
N GLU A 40 24.87 20.58 -15.30
CA GLU A 40 25.72 19.74 -14.45
C GLU A 40 26.43 20.56 -13.36
N ASP A 41 26.94 21.77 -13.70
CA ASP A 41 27.59 22.67 -12.73
C ASP A 41 26.64 23.09 -11.59
N LEU A 42 25.37 23.36 -11.91
CA LEU A 42 24.35 23.69 -10.92
C LEU A 42 23.99 22.47 -10.05
N TYR A 43 23.90 21.29 -10.65
CA TYR A 43 23.65 20.06 -9.92
C TYR A 43 24.67 19.83 -8.81
N TYR A 44 25.98 19.92 -9.11
CA TYR A 44 27.02 19.74 -8.10
C TYR A 44 27.05 20.84 -7.05
N ARG A 45 26.62 22.06 -7.36
CA ARG A 45 26.54 23.16 -6.38
C ARG A 45 25.40 23.01 -5.37
N ILE A 46 24.27 22.43 -5.77
CA ILE A 46 23.12 22.22 -4.87
C ILE A 46 23.17 20.88 -4.15
N LYS A 47 23.83 19.87 -4.72
CA LYS A 47 23.92 18.53 -4.17
C LYS A 47 25.01 18.41 -3.10
N VAL A 48 24.86 19.11 -1.98
CA VAL A 48 25.76 18.99 -0.81
C VAL A 48 25.24 17.90 0.13
N LEU A 49 23.93 17.89 0.38
CA LEU A 49 23.23 16.88 1.18
C LEU A 49 21.97 16.47 0.43
N GLU A 50 21.80 15.18 0.18
CA GLU A 50 20.63 14.63 -0.48
C GLU A 50 19.81 13.85 0.55
N LEU A 51 18.55 14.23 0.68
CA LEU A 51 17.57 13.52 1.52
C LEU A 51 16.46 13.01 0.61
N GLU A 52 16.27 11.69 0.59
CA GLU A 52 15.19 11.05 -0.12
C GLU A 52 14.01 10.85 0.83
N ILE A 53 12.85 11.39 0.47
CA ILE A 53 11.61 11.19 1.23
C ILE A 53 10.85 10.05 0.56
N PRO A 54 10.69 8.90 1.24
CA PRO A 54 9.96 7.78 0.66
C PRO A 54 8.48 8.13 0.43
N PRO A 55 7.84 7.56 -0.60
CA PRO A 55 6.42 7.76 -0.84
C PRO A 55 5.58 7.16 0.30
N LEU A 56 4.36 7.69 0.49
CA LEU A 56 3.50 7.33 1.63
C LEU A 56 3.20 5.82 1.71
N ARG A 57 3.10 5.13 0.56
CA ARG A 57 2.92 3.67 0.49
C ARG A 57 4.05 2.85 1.13
N GLN A 58 5.25 3.44 1.32
CA GLN A 58 6.41 2.80 1.97
C GLN A 58 6.54 3.15 3.46
N ARG A 59 5.69 4.06 3.96
CA ARG A 59 5.63 4.48 5.37
C ARG A 59 4.19 4.53 5.85
N ARG A 60 3.50 3.41 5.72
CA ARG A 60 2.07 3.29 6.04
C ARG A 60 1.77 3.52 7.52
N GLU A 61 2.76 3.27 8.37
CA GLU A 61 2.72 3.53 9.82
C GLU A 61 2.50 5.00 10.15
N ASP A 62 2.87 5.93 9.27
CA ASP A 62 2.66 7.37 9.47
C ASP A 62 1.22 7.80 9.17
N ILE A 63 0.44 6.99 8.44
CA ILE A 63 -0.90 7.37 7.97
C ILE A 63 -1.85 7.70 9.13
N PRO A 64 -1.94 6.90 10.22
CA PRO A 64 -2.83 7.22 11.33
C PRO A 64 -2.49 8.57 12.00
N GLU A 65 -1.21 8.88 12.18
CA GLU A 65 -0.78 10.16 12.75
C GLU A 65 -1.08 11.35 11.83
N LEU A 66 -0.86 11.19 10.52
CA LEU A 66 -1.21 12.20 9.53
C LEU A 66 -2.73 12.46 9.51
N ILE A 67 -3.54 11.41 9.57
CA ILE A 67 -5.01 11.53 9.65
C ILE A 67 -5.41 12.31 10.91
N LYS A 68 -4.83 11.98 12.05
CA LYS A 68 -5.07 12.71 13.32
C LYS A 68 -4.74 14.19 13.17
N LEU A 69 -3.57 14.52 12.62
CA LEU A 69 -3.15 15.89 12.33
C LEU A 69 -4.14 16.63 11.42
N PHE A 70 -4.65 15.99 10.39
CA PHE A 70 -5.61 16.60 9.47
C PHE A 70 -7.00 16.76 10.11
N LEU A 71 -7.45 15.81 10.94
CA LEU A 71 -8.68 15.96 11.72
C LEU A 71 -8.58 17.16 12.68
N GLU A 72 -7.47 17.29 13.40
CA GLU A 72 -7.23 18.43 14.29
C GLU A 72 -7.21 19.77 13.54
N ARG A 73 -6.70 19.79 12.32
CA ARG A 73 -6.59 21.00 11.49
C ARG A 73 -7.92 21.42 10.86
N TYR A 74 -8.74 20.45 10.40
CA TYR A 74 -9.90 20.72 9.55
C TYR A 74 -11.25 20.42 10.18
N ALA A 75 -11.29 19.61 11.24
CA ALA A 75 -12.53 19.31 11.94
C ALA A 75 -12.76 20.27 13.10
N ASN A 76 -13.97 20.87 13.16
CA ASN A 76 -14.36 21.76 14.27
C ASN A 76 -14.75 21.01 15.56
N GLN A 77 -14.84 19.67 15.50
CA GLN A 77 -15.27 18.78 16.58
C GLN A 77 -14.39 17.53 16.62
N SER A 78 -14.50 16.76 17.71
CA SER A 78 -13.79 15.48 17.88
C SER A 78 -14.30 14.40 16.92
N MET A 79 -13.99 14.54 15.64
CA MET A 79 -14.29 13.55 14.62
C MET A 79 -13.27 12.41 14.65
N ARG A 80 -13.72 11.22 14.26
CA ARG A 80 -12.86 10.03 14.17
C ARG A 80 -13.33 9.14 13.03
N PHE A 81 -12.42 8.40 12.45
CA PHE A 81 -12.74 7.36 11.48
C PHE A 81 -13.18 6.07 12.19
N SER A 82 -14.10 5.33 11.59
CA SER A 82 -14.40 3.95 12.01
C SER A 82 -13.18 3.06 11.77
N LEU A 83 -13.11 1.90 12.45
CA LEU A 83 -12.00 0.96 12.26
C LEU A 83 -11.90 0.49 10.81
N GLU A 84 -13.04 0.24 10.16
CA GLU A 84 -13.10 -0.16 8.74
C GLU A 84 -12.60 0.94 7.80
N ALA A 85 -13.00 2.19 8.04
CA ALA A 85 -12.52 3.34 7.28
C ALA A 85 -11.02 3.56 7.46
N MET A 86 -10.51 3.43 8.69
CA MET A 86 -9.08 3.53 8.99
C MET A 86 -8.28 2.43 8.30
N ASP A 87 -8.74 1.18 8.35
CA ASP A 87 -8.10 0.05 7.67
C ASP A 87 -8.02 0.27 6.15
N ALA A 88 -9.11 0.76 5.54
CA ALA A 88 -9.14 1.12 4.12
C ALA A 88 -8.13 2.22 3.77
N LEU A 89 -8.04 3.26 4.60
CA LEU A 89 -7.10 4.36 4.42
C LEU A 89 -5.64 3.89 4.53
N VAL A 90 -5.31 3.03 5.49
CA VAL A 90 -3.93 2.52 5.66
C VAL A 90 -3.49 1.64 4.49
N LYS A 91 -4.42 0.89 3.87
CA LYS A 91 -4.12 -0.03 2.76
C LYS A 91 -4.02 0.65 1.40
N TYR A 92 -4.60 1.84 1.24
CA TYR A 92 -4.61 2.55 -0.04
C TYR A 92 -3.20 3.00 -0.47
N PRO A 93 -2.84 2.95 -1.77
CA PRO A 93 -1.47 3.18 -2.24
C PRO A 93 -1.03 4.64 -2.36
N TYR A 94 -1.94 5.60 -2.30
CA TYR A 94 -1.69 7.05 -2.35
C TYR A 94 -0.74 7.50 -3.47
N PRO A 95 -1.11 7.42 -4.77
CA PRO A 95 -0.28 7.95 -5.85
C PRO A 95 0.06 9.43 -5.67
N GLY A 96 -0.83 10.25 -5.11
CA GLY A 96 -0.63 11.65 -4.74
C GLY A 96 0.01 11.88 -3.35
N ASN A 97 0.43 10.79 -2.67
CA ASN A 97 1.09 10.83 -1.37
C ASN A 97 0.28 11.59 -0.30
N VAL A 98 0.94 12.38 0.54
CA VAL A 98 0.35 13.10 1.67
C VAL A 98 -0.70 14.12 1.23
N ARG A 99 -0.55 14.75 0.05
CA ARG A 99 -1.56 15.69 -0.48
C ARG A 99 -2.88 15.00 -0.81
N GLU A 100 -2.80 13.81 -1.37
CA GLU A 100 -3.99 13.01 -1.66
C GLU A 100 -4.69 12.57 -0.38
N LEU A 101 -3.94 12.08 0.61
CA LEU A 101 -4.48 11.74 1.93
C LEU A 101 -5.17 12.95 2.58
N GLU A 102 -4.54 14.13 2.54
CA GLU A 102 -5.10 15.36 3.08
C GLU A 102 -6.46 15.72 2.42
N HIS A 103 -6.54 15.67 1.08
CA HIS A 103 -7.78 15.93 0.35
C HIS A 103 -8.87 14.89 0.66
N ILE A 104 -8.50 13.61 0.81
CA ILE A 104 -9.42 12.55 1.19
C ILE A 104 -10.02 12.82 2.57
N VAL A 105 -9.18 13.17 3.55
CA VAL A 105 -9.64 13.50 4.92
C VAL A 105 -10.55 14.72 4.91
N GLN A 106 -10.19 15.80 4.20
CA GLN A 106 -11.04 17.00 4.07
C GLN A 106 -12.41 16.68 3.46
N ARG A 107 -12.40 15.86 2.40
CA ARG A 107 -13.62 15.42 1.75
C ARG A 107 -14.49 14.58 2.70
N ALA A 108 -13.90 13.63 3.40
CA ALA A 108 -14.61 12.78 4.34
C ALA A 108 -15.24 13.60 5.49
N ILE A 109 -14.55 14.60 6.03
CA ILE A 109 -15.09 15.54 7.03
C ILE A 109 -16.31 16.28 6.48
N THR A 110 -16.24 16.76 5.22
CA THR A 110 -17.30 17.53 4.59
C THR A 110 -18.57 16.71 4.35
N PHE A 111 -18.43 15.43 4.00
CA PHE A 111 -19.57 14.56 3.67
C PHE A 111 -20.12 13.78 4.87
N SER A 112 -19.35 13.66 5.95
CA SER A 112 -19.81 13.00 7.16
C SER A 112 -20.92 13.79 7.86
N ARG A 113 -21.96 13.09 8.30
CA ARG A 113 -23.12 13.69 9.00
C ARG A 113 -22.98 13.68 10.52
N GLY A 114 -21.85 13.18 11.06
CA GLY A 114 -21.65 13.03 12.51
C GLY A 114 -20.17 13.01 12.88
N GLN A 115 -19.90 12.66 14.14
CA GLN A 115 -18.52 12.60 14.64
C GLN A 115 -17.75 11.33 14.18
N LEU A 116 -18.46 10.30 13.73
CA LEU A 116 -17.87 9.06 13.23
C LEU A 116 -17.92 9.05 11.72
N ILE A 117 -16.75 9.06 11.07
CA ILE A 117 -16.60 8.96 9.64
C ILE A 117 -16.56 7.48 9.27
N ALA A 118 -17.59 7.01 8.57
CA ALA A 118 -17.71 5.63 8.13
C ALA A 118 -16.99 5.37 6.81
N LEU A 119 -16.81 4.11 6.46
CA LEU A 119 -16.26 3.70 5.16
C LEU A 119 -17.08 4.24 3.98
N SER A 120 -18.41 4.36 4.14
CA SER A 120 -19.31 4.94 3.13
C SER A 120 -19.03 6.42 2.82
N ASP A 121 -18.40 7.15 3.73
CA ASP A 121 -18.10 8.58 3.58
C ASP A 121 -16.77 8.80 2.82
N LEU A 122 -16.02 7.72 2.59
CA LEU A 122 -14.78 7.74 1.82
C LEU A 122 -15.06 7.72 0.30
N PRO A 123 -14.14 8.27 -0.50
CA PRO A 123 -14.19 8.18 -1.96
C PRO A 123 -14.32 6.74 -2.46
N GLU A 124 -14.96 6.60 -3.62
CA GLU A 124 -15.25 5.31 -4.22
C GLU A 124 -13.97 4.51 -4.53
N GLU A 125 -12.90 5.20 -4.92
CA GLU A 125 -11.60 4.60 -5.22
C GLU A 125 -11.02 3.83 -4.02
N ILE A 126 -11.18 4.36 -2.80
CA ILE A 126 -10.71 3.72 -1.56
C ILE A 126 -11.61 2.54 -1.21
N ARG A 127 -12.92 2.71 -1.32
CA ARG A 127 -13.89 1.62 -1.05
C ARG A 127 -13.69 0.43 -1.98
N HIS A 128 -13.47 0.68 -3.27
CA HIS A 128 -13.19 -0.36 -4.26
C HIS A 128 -11.83 -1.00 -4.06
N HIS A 129 -10.81 -0.22 -3.69
CA HIS A 129 -9.47 -0.79 -3.40
C HIS A 129 -9.52 -1.75 -2.22
N GLN A 130 -10.27 -1.43 -1.17
CA GLN A 130 -10.47 -2.33 -0.04
C GLN A 130 -11.22 -3.60 -0.45
N ALA A 131 -12.30 -3.46 -1.23
CA ALA A 131 -13.05 -4.61 -1.74
C ALA A 131 -12.15 -5.53 -2.61
N ALA A 132 -11.30 -4.96 -3.45
CA ALA A 132 -10.34 -5.72 -4.27
C ALA A 132 -9.24 -6.39 -3.43
N THR A 133 -8.81 -5.75 -2.33
CA THR A 133 -7.78 -6.29 -1.41
C THR A 133 -8.32 -7.41 -0.52
N LEU A 134 -9.60 -7.34 -0.16
CA LEU A 134 -10.29 -8.40 0.58
C LEU A 134 -10.60 -9.62 -0.33
N GLY A 135 -10.32 -9.51 -1.64
CA GLY A 135 -10.78 -10.44 -2.65
C GLY A 135 -12.28 -10.27 -2.92
N SER A 136 -12.75 -10.62 -4.09
CA SER A 136 -14.20 -10.71 -4.27
C SER A 136 -14.74 -11.78 -3.33
N LEU A 137 -15.93 -11.57 -2.79
CA LEU A 137 -16.62 -12.60 -1.98
C LEU A 137 -16.51 -14.01 -2.60
N PRO A 138 -16.63 -14.18 -3.93
CA PRO A 138 -16.37 -15.46 -4.60
C PRO A 138 -14.94 -15.98 -4.40
N ASP A 139 -13.91 -15.14 -4.52
CA ASP A 139 -12.49 -15.55 -4.43
C ASP A 139 -12.12 -15.96 -2.99
N ASN A 140 -12.64 -15.24 -1.99
CA ASN A 140 -12.46 -15.60 -0.58
C ASN A 140 -13.20 -16.89 -0.23
N LEU A 141 -14.44 -17.07 -0.73
CA LEU A 141 -15.19 -18.30 -0.53
C LEU A 141 -14.49 -19.48 -1.22
N GLU A 142 -13.94 -19.30 -2.40
CA GLU A 142 -13.18 -20.34 -3.10
C GLU A 142 -11.86 -20.67 -2.39
N ALA A 143 -11.16 -19.68 -1.85
CA ALA A 143 -9.94 -19.90 -1.06
C ALA A 143 -10.25 -20.65 0.24
N MET A 144 -11.28 -20.22 0.98
CA MET A 144 -11.72 -20.92 2.19
C MET A 144 -12.23 -22.35 1.89
N GLU A 145 -12.99 -22.52 0.81
CA GLU A 145 -13.45 -23.82 0.36
C GLU A 145 -12.27 -24.75 0.07
N LYS A 146 -11.26 -24.27 -0.64
CA LYS A 146 -10.04 -25.02 -0.95
C LYS A 146 -9.28 -25.42 0.31
N GLU A 147 -9.12 -24.50 1.25
CA GLU A 147 -8.44 -24.75 2.53
C GLU A 147 -9.18 -25.81 3.36
N MET A 148 -10.50 -25.70 3.49
CA MET A 148 -11.34 -26.70 4.19
C MET A 148 -11.27 -28.08 3.54
N LEU A 149 -11.23 -28.14 2.20
CA LEU A 149 -11.10 -29.41 1.47
C LEU A 149 -9.73 -30.04 1.70
N LEU A 150 -8.64 -29.25 1.70
CA LEU A 150 -7.29 -29.73 1.96
C LEU A 150 -7.15 -30.26 3.39
N ASP A 151 -7.60 -29.50 4.39
CA ASP A 151 -7.57 -29.90 5.80
C ASP A 151 -8.33 -31.21 6.03
N ALA A 152 -9.51 -31.35 5.43
CA ALA A 152 -10.30 -32.56 5.51
C ALA A 152 -9.62 -33.78 4.83
N LEU A 153 -8.99 -33.58 3.68
CA LEU A 153 -8.24 -34.60 2.96
C LEU A 153 -6.99 -35.06 3.74
N GLU A 154 -6.25 -34.13 4.28
CA GLU A 154 -5.04 -34.41 5.08
C GLU A 154 -5.37 -35.15 6.37
N LYS A 155 -6.35 -34.68 7.14
CA LYS A 155 -6.83 -35.34 8.37
C LYS A 155 -7.36 -36.78 8.15
N ASN A 156 -7.86 -37.04 6.95
CA ASN A 156 -8.36 -38.36 6.59
C ASN A 156 -7.44 -39.17 5.67
N HIS A 157 -6.12 -38.80 5.63
CA HIS A 157 -5.10 -39.53 4.86
C HIS A 157 -5.46 -39.67 3.38
N TRP A 158 -6.09 -38.63 2.79
CA TRP A 158 -6.53 -38.58 1.40
C TRP A 158 -7.58 -39.68 1.02
N VAL A 159 -8.22 -40.30 2.01
CA VAL A 159 -9.34 -41.24 1.78
C VAL A 159 -10.60 -40.42 1.51
N GLN A 160 -11.01 -40.34 0.25
CA GLN A 160 -12.10 -39.47 -0.21
C GLN A 160 -13.44 -39.72 0.47
N THR A 161 -13.78 -40.97 0.71
CA THR A 161 -15.03 -41.39 1.43
C THR A 161 -15.05 -40.81 2.86
N ARG A 162 -13.94 -40.89 3.59
CA ARG A 162 -13.83 -40.38 4.96
C ARG A 162 -13.82 -38.86 4.99
N ALA A 163 -13.07 -38.21 4.06
CA ALA A 163 -13.05 -36.77 3.96
C ALA A 163 -14.42 -36.20 3.58
N ALA A 164 -15.16 -36.83 2.70
CA ALA A 164 -16.54 -36.48 2.36
C ALA A 164 -17.48 -36.56 3.55
N ALA A 165 -17.40 -37.65 4.30
CA ALA A 165 -18.17 -37.83 5.52
C ALA A 165 -17.81 -36.78 6.59
N PHE A 166 -16.53 -36.47 6.75
CA PHE A 166 -16.04 -35.44 7.68
C PHE A 166 -16.60 -34.05 7.33
N LEU A 167 -16.70 -33.71 6.04
CA LEU A 167 -17.26 -32.46 5.55
C LEU A 167 -18.79 -32.44 5.46
N GLY A 168 -19.48 -33.56 5.73
CA GLY A 168 -20.92 -33.66 5.59
C GLY A 168 -21.43 -33.56 4.15
N ILE A 169 -20.61 -33.89 3.15
CA ILE A 169 -20.94 -33.85 1.72
C ILE A 169 -20.86 -35.25 1.10
N SER A 170 -21.49 -35.42 -0.07
CA SER A 170 -21.35 -36.69 -0.80
C SER A 170 -19.98 -36.79 -1.47
N GLU A 171 -19.49 -38.03 -1.64
CA GLU A 171 -18.19 -38.28 -2.33
C GLU A 171 -18.17 -37.71 -3.76
N ARG A 172 -19.31 -37.70 -4.46
CA ARG A 172 -19.46 -37.10 -5.78
C ARG A 172 -19.18 -35.59 -5.75
N VAL A 173 -19.72 -34.92 -4.74
CA VAL A 173 -19.50 -33.45 -4.54
C VAL A 173 -18.05 -33.20 -4.18
N LEU A 174 -17.43 -34.00 -3.32
CA LEU A 174 -16.01 -33.87 -2.97
C LEU A 174 -15.12 -34.00 -4.22
N ARG A 175 -15.33 -35.04 -5.04
CA ARG A 175 -14.57 -35.24 -6.29
C ARG A 175 -14.71 -34.07 -7.26
N TYR A 176 -15.91 -33.51 -7.41
CA TYR A 176 -16.16 -32.33 -8.23
C TYR A 176 -15.34 -31.12 -7.74
N LYS A 177 -15.39 -30.88 -6.41
CA LYS A 177 -14.66 -29.76 -5.78
C LYS A 177 -13.13 -29.96 -5.84
N MET A 178 -12.65 -31.17 -5.62
CA MET A 178 -11.22 -31.51 -5.80
C MET A 178 -10.76 -31.23 -7.23
N LYS A 179 -11.57 -31.60 -8.23
CA LYS A 179 -11.25 -31.30 -9.63
C LYS A 179 -11.27 -29.81 -9.93
N LYS A 180 -12.24 -29.07 -9.38
CA LYS A 180 -12.37 -27.61 -9.52
C LYS A 180 -11.13 -26.87 -8.97
N HIS A 181 -10.60 -27.31 -7.84
CA HIS A 181 -9.45 -26.69 -7.17
C HIS A 181 -8.10 -27.35 -7.48
N ASP A 182 -8.05 -28.28 -8.44
CA ASP A 182 -6.88 -29.09 -8.85
C ASP A 182 -6.13 -29.75 -7.67
N LEU A 183 -6.88 -30.29 -6.70
CA LEU A 183 -6.35 -30.96 -5.53
C LEU A 183 -5.97 -32.39 -5.89
N LYS A 184 -4.67 -32.72 -5.82
CA LYS A 184 -4.11 -34.06 -6.07
C LYS A 184 -3.27 -34.49 -4.88
N ASN A 185 -3.30 -35.79 -4.57
CA ASN A 185 -2.40 -36.36 -3.58
C ASN A 185 -0.97 -36.38 -4.17
N VAL A 186 -0.14 -35.43 -3.79
CA VAL A 186 1.28 -35.47 -4.07
C VAL A 186 1.94 -36.37 -3.02
N ALA A 187 1.97 -37.68 -3.28
CA ALA A 187 2.72 -38.59 -2.43
C ALA A 187 4.18 -38.12 -2.34
N PRO A 188 4.79 -38.05 -1.14
CA PRO A 188 6.22 -37.72 -1.01
C PRO A 188 7.01 -38.77 -1.77
N THR A 189 7.79 -38.34 -2.77
CA THR A 189 8.78 -39.15 -3.49
C THR A 189 9.71 -39.77 -2.46
N LYS A 190 9.61 -41.10 -2.28
CA LYS A 190 10.60 -41.88 -1.52
C LYS A 190 11.94 -41.69 -2.20
N ASN A 191 12.84 -40.94 -1.55
CA ASN A 191 14.25 -40.98 -1.86
C ASN A 191 14.74 -42.40 -1.64
N SER A 192 14.91 -43.12 -2.72
CA SER A 192 15.66 -44.36 -2.75
C SER A 192 17.14 -44.06 -2.57
N SER A 193 17.57 -44.05 -1.32
CA SER A 193 18.98 -44.24 -0.98
C SER A 193 19.37 -45.66 -1.35
N HIS A 194 19.96 -45.83 -2.53
CA HIS A 194 20.76 -47.02 -2.85
C HIS A 194 22.12 -46.88 -2.17
N ASN A 195 22.21 -47.64 -1.11
CA ASN A 195 23.45 -48.07 -0.55
C ASN A 195 23.98 -49.20 -1.46
N SER A 196 25.18 -49.07 -1.98
CA SER A 196 25.93 -50.19 -2.53
C SER A 196 27.42 -50.03 -2.21
N THR A 197 27.87 -50.82 -1.30
CA THR A 197 29.18 -51.52 -1.21
C THR A 197 30.42 -50.76 -1.70
#